data_5e400db462dfe8cdb86712a9990555b8
#
_entry.id   5e400db462dfe8cdb86712a9990555b8
#
_cell.length_a   1.000
_cell.length_b   1.000
_cell.length_c   1.000
_cell.angle_alpha   90.00
_cell.angle_beta   90.00
_cell.angle_gamma   90.00
#
_symmetry.space_group_name_H-M   'P 1'
#
loop_
_entity.id
_entity.type
_entity.pdbx_description
1 polymer ?
#
loop_
_entity_poly.entity_id
_entity_poly.type
_entity_poly.pdbx_seq_one_letter_code
_entity_poly.pdbx_strand_id
1 'polypeptide(L)'
;MSNLSENFKSSYKNFKQYAYNGTVPAETQKDLSMVPQNCFYESVDHINNVVGPVKNVTCNTIAITTGALTNIVLQPLYLAFAYLSYWPAKGLAKVTDKFSFEEKSLVDYSNTLSEKALEHSGKVADFVKTVLSYAVSAIIWTAALIVTPLTWAVDKVSSKFNETKTEGMGDGKNPELN
;
A
#
# COMPACT_ATOMS: atom_id res chain seq x y z
N MET A 1 13.37 16.84 23.42
CA MET A 1 12.19 15.94 23.30
C MET A 1 11.41 16.12 21.99
N SER A 2 11.57 17.22 21.24
CA SER A 2 10.96 17.47 19.93
C SER A 2 11.39 16.46 18.85
N ASN A 3 12.64 16.06 18.81
CA ASN A 3 13.20 15.18 17.77
C ASN A 3 12.56 13.78 17.71
N LEU A 4 12.17 13.19 18.84
CA LEU A 4 11.59 11.85 18.87
C LEU A 4 10.17 11.84 18.23
N SER A 5 9.37 12.86 18.51
CA SER A 5 8.02 12.99 17.95
C SER A 5 8.05 13.27 16.46
N GLU A 6 9.01 14.06 15.98
CA GLU A 6 9.18 14.40 14.57
C GLU A 6 9.68 13.16 13.78
N ASN A 7 10.64 12.43 14.34
CA ASN A 7 11.13 11.18 13.76
C ASN A 7 10.03 10.13 13.67
N PHE A 8 9.19 10.00 14.70
CA PHE A 8 8.06 9.08 14.67
C PHE A 8 7.04 9.47 13.59
N LYS A 9 6.69 10.77 13.49
CA LYS A 9 5.77 11.27 12.45
C LYS A 9 6.31 11.02 11.05
N SER A 10 7.61 11.25 10.83
CA SER A 10 8.27 11.00 9.56
C SER A 10 8.27 9.51 9.21
N SER A 11 8.65 8.65 10.15
CA SER A 11 8.63 7.19 9.95
C SER A 11 7.22 6.66 9.69
N TYR A 12 6.20 7.18 10.39
CA TYR A 12 4.81 6.81 10.13
C TYR A 12 4.32 7.27 8.75
N LYS A 13 4.70 8.48 8.33
CA LYS A 13 4.40 8.99 6.98
C LYS A 13 5.02 8.08 5.92
N ASN A 14 6.28 7.70 6.09
CA ASN A 14 7.01 6.82 5.18
C ASN A 14 6.37 5.42 5.12
N PHE A 15 6.00 4.86 6.28
CA PHE A 15 5.25 3.60 6.34
C PHE A 15 3.92 3.69 5.58
N LYS A 16 3.15 4.74 5.81
CA LYS A 16 1.86 4.95 5.15
C LYS A 16 2.01 5.04 3.63
N GLN A 17 3.01 5.77 3.16
CA GLN A 17 3.34 5.88 1.74
C GLN A 17 3.72 4.52 1.15
N TYR A 18 4.58 3.77 1.82
CA TYR A 18 4.96 2.42 1.42
C TYR A 18 3.77 1.45 1.40
N ALA A 19 2.92 1.46 2.42
CA ALA A 19 1.75 0.59 2.50
C ALA A 19 0.75 0.85 1.37
N TYR A 20 0.62 2.12 0.95
CA TYR A 20 -0.30 2.53 -0.11
C TYR A 20 0.27 2.32 -1.52
N ASN A 21 1.50 2.76 -1.77
CA ASN A 21 2.12 2.79 -3.10
C ASN A 21 3.09 1.63 -3.36
N GLY A 22 3.53 0.90 -2.32
CA GLY A 22 4.56 -0.13 -2.43
C GLY A 22 5.97 0.40 -2.71
N THR A 23 6.17 1.72 -2.64
CA THR A 23 7.46 2.36 -2.93
C THR A 23 8.14 2.83 -1.65
N VAL A 24 9.41 2.46 -1.51
CA VAL A 24 10.28 2.97 -0.43
C VAL A 24 10.63 4.43 -0.75
N PRO A 25 10.60 5.35 0.23
CA PRO A 25 10.92 6.75 -0.02
C PRO A 25 12.32 6.94 -0.63
N ALA A 26 12.39 7.63 -1.76
CA ALA A 26 13.63 7.85 -2.51
C ALA A 26 14.68 8.70 -1.78
N GLU A 27 14.29 9.48 -0.80
CA GLU A 27 15.17 10.33 0.00
C GLU A 27 16.19 9.54 0.83
N THR A 28 15.94 8.25 1.02
CA THR A 28 16.79 7.34 1.79
C THR A 28 17.77 6.55 0.93
N GLN A 29 17.65 6.61 -0.40
CA GLN A 29 18.56 5.94 -1.33
C GLN A 29 19.87 6.70 -1.60
N LYS A 30 20.00 7.94 -1.08
CA LYS A 30 21.23 8.72 -1.25
C LYS A 30 22.24 8.33 -0.19
N ASP A 31 23.19 7.53 -0.61
CA ASP A 31 24.50 7.29 0.01
C ASP A 31 24.49 7.10 1.53
N LEU A 32 24.82 5.92 1.92
CA LEU A 32 25.55 5.68 3.17
C LEU A 32 25.02 4.41 3.85
N SER A 33 25.57 3.30 3.44
CA SER A 33 25.56 2.03 4.17
C SER A 33 25.97 2.13 5.67
N MET A 34 26.33 3.31 6.13
CA MET A 34 26.80 3.51 7.50
C MET A 34 25.76 4.07 8.48
N VAL A 35 24.60 4.50 8.01
CA VAL A 35 23.56 5.05 8.89
C VAL A 35 22.48 3.98 9.12
N PRO A 36 22.18 3.60 10.37
CA PRO A 36 21.20 2.54 10.67
C PRO A 36 19.83 2.74 9.99
N GLN A 37 19.43 3.98 9.77
CA GLN A 37 18.18 4.31 9.10
C GLN A 37 18.20 3.94 7.61
N ASN A 38 19.33 4.11 6.92
CA ASN A 38 19.47 3.74 5.52
C ASN A 38 19.49 2.22 5.36
N CYS A 39 20.19 1.50 6.22
CA CYS A 39 20.17 0.03 6.26
C CYS A 39 18.75 -0.51 6.50
N PHE A 40 17.93 0.19 7.28
CA PHE A 40 16.54 -0.20 7.48
C PHE A 40 15.73 -0.12 6.19
N TYR A 41 15.80 1.01 5.49
CA TYR A 41 15.04 1.18 4.23
C TYR A 41 15.56 0.28 3.12
N GLU A 42 16.86 0.03 3.07
CA GLU A 42 17.47 -0.95 2.17
C GLU A 42 16.96 -2.35 2.46
N SER A 43 16.87 -2.75 3.72
CA SER A 43 16.28 -4.03 4.14
C SER A 43 14.80 -4.11 3.75
N VAL A 44 14.02 -3.02 3.90
CA VAL A 44 12.64 -2.95 3.44
C VAL A 44 12.57 -3.15 1.93
N ASP A 45 13.44 -2.50 1.17
CA ASP A 45 13.45 -2.60 -0.30
C ASP A 45 13.82 -4.01 -0.76
N HIS A 46 14.84 -4.62 -0.18
CA HIS A 46 15.20 -6.01 -0.49
C HIS A 46 14.06 -6.99 -0.21
N ILE A 47 13.42 -6.89 0.95
CA ILE A 47 12.28 -7.76 1.28
C ILE A 47 11.11 -7.47 0.33
N ASN A 48 10.86 -6.20 0.02
CA ASN A 48 9.79 -5.80 -0.89
C ASN A 48 10.02 -6.30 -2.32
N ASN A 49 11.24 -6.32 -2.80
CA ASN A 49 11.57 -6.83 -4.14
C ASN A 49 11.24 -8.31 -4.29
N VAL A 50 11.31 -9.07 -3.20
CA VAL A 50 10.94 -10.50 -3.19
C VAL A 50 9.44 -10.71 -2.93
N VAL A 51 8.89 -10.02 -1.94
CA VAL A 51 7.52 -10.25 -1.43
C VAL A 51 6.49 -9.34 -2.12
N GLY A 52 6.91 -8.17 -2.60
CA GLY A 52 6.02 -7.14 -3.16
C GLY A 52 5.16 -7.62 -4.34
N PRO A 53 5.70 -8.34 -5.34
CA PRO A 53 4.90 -8.88 -6.43
C PRO A 53 3.81 -9.84 -5.93
N VAL A 54 4.16 -10.74 -5.01
CA VAL A 54 3.22 -11.70 -4.40
C VAL A 54 2.17 -10.95 -3.57
N LYS A 55 2.59 -9.98 -2.76
CA LYS A 55 1.69 -9.10 -2.00
C LYS A 55 0.65 -8.47 -2.92
N ASN A 56 1.09 -7.82 -4.00
CA ASN A 56 0.20 -7.08 -4.90
C ASN A 56 -0.81 -8.00 -5.59
N VAL A 57 -0.36 -9.16 -6.09
CA VAL A 57 -1.25 -10.14 -6.72
C VAL A 57 -2.25 -10.67 -5.70
N THR A 58 -1.81 -11.08 -4.53
CA THR A 58 -2.67 -11.65 -3.49
C THR A 58 -3.69 -10.63 -2.99
N CYS A 59 -3.27 -9.41 -2.64
CA CYS A 59 -4.18 -8.36 -2.17
C CYS A 59 -5.22 -7.99 -3.23
N ASN A 60 -4.82 -7.88 -4.50
CA ASN A 60 -5.74 -7.59 -5.60
C ASN A 60 -6.74 -8.75 -5.83
N THR A 61 -6.27 -10.00 -5.84
CA THR A 61 -7.14 -11.16 -6.05
C THR A 61 -8.18 -11.28 -4.95
N ILE A 62 -7.77 -11.15 -3.67
CA ILE A 62 -8.71 -11.19 -2.54
C ILE A 62 -9.71 -10.04 -2.62
N ALA A 63 -9.26 -8.82 -2.95
CA ALA A 63 -10.13 -7.66 -3.07
C ALA A 63 -11.17 -7.83 -4.18
N ILE A 64 -10.76 -8.25 -5.38
CA ILE A 64 -11.66 -8.49 -6.51
C ILE A 64 -12.67 -9.58 -6.16
N THR A 65 -12.22 -10.69 -5.57
CA THR A 65 -13.10 -11.79 -5.17
C THR A 65 -14.12 -11.32 -4.13
N THR A 66 -13.67 -10.56 -3.12
CA THR A 66 -14.57 -10.01 -2.10
C THR A 66 -15.58 -9.04 -2.71
N GLY A 67 -15.15 -8.16 -3.61
CA GLY A 67 -16.04 -7.24 -4.33
C GLY A 67 -17.09 -7.99 -5.15
N ALA A 68 -16.68 -9.02 -5.90
CA ALA A 68 -17.58 -9.84 -6.69
C ALA A 68 -18.62 -10.56 -5.82
N LEU A 69 -18.18 -11.20 -4.72
CA LEU A 69 -19.10 -11.84 -3.77
C LEU A 69 -20.05 -10.84 -3.12
N THR A 70 -19.57 -9.66 -2.76
CA THR A 70 -20.40 -8.59 -2.21
C THR A 70 -21.44 -8.14 -3.23
N ASN A 71 -21.07 -8.00 -4.51
CA ASN A 71 -22.00 -7.62 -5.56
C ASN A 71 -23.09 -8.68 -5.80
N ILE A 72 -22.72 -9.97 -5.78
CA ILE A 72 -23.70 -11.07 -5.90
C ILE A 72 -24.79 -10.98 -4.81
N VAL A 73 -24.43 -10.51 -3.61
CA VAL A 73 -25.39 -10.34 -2.50
C VAL A 73 -26.15 -9.01 -2.61
N LEU A 74 -25.45 -7.91 -2.91
CA LEU A 74 -26.05 -6.57 -2.92
C LEU A 74 -26.98 -6.37 -4.11
N GLN A 75 -26.63 -6.87 -5.29
CA GLN A 75 -27.41 -6.63 -6.51
C GLN A 75 -28.87 -7.10 -6.39
N PRO A 76 -29.20 -8.33 -5.96
CA PRO A 76 -30.59 -8.74 -5.79
C PRO A 76 -31.32 -7.96 -4.68
N LEU A 77 -30.61 -7.54 -3.62
CA LEU A 77 -31.19 -6.70 -2.56
C LEU A 77 -31.60 -5.33 -3.10
N TYR A 78 -30.72 -4.68 -3.87
CA TYR A 78 -31.01 -3.39 -4.49
C TYR A 78 -32.12 -3.48 -5.55
N LEU A 79 -32.18 -4.58 -6.32
CA LEU A 79 -33.30 -4.84 -7.24
C LEU A 79 -34.58 -5.01 -6.50
N ALA A 80 -34.62 -5.83 -5.44
CA ALA A 80 -35.82 -6.00 -4.61
C ALA A 80 -36.29 -4.66 -4.02
N PHE A 81 -35.34 -3.86 -3.53
CA PHE A 81 -35.62 -2.52 -3.02
C PHE A 81 -36.16 -1.61 -4.12
N ALA A 82 -35.64 -1.68 -5.36
CA ALA A 82 -36.16 -0.93 -6.49
C ALA A 82 -37.63 -1.22 -6.74
N TYR A 83 -37.99 -2.49 -6.79
CA TYR A 83 -39.40 -2.91 -7.00
C TYR A 83 -40.34 -2.44 -5.88
N LEU A 84 -39.87 -2.55 -4.62
CA LEU A 84 -40.70 -2.18 -3.46
C LEU A 84 -40.82 -0.66 -3.31
N SER A 85 -39.79 0.11 -3.64
CA SER A 85 -39.73 1.56 -3.40
C SER A 85 -40.19 2.41 -4.59
N TYR A 86 -40.22 1.85 -5.81
CA TYR A 86 -40.53 2.60 -7.02
C TYR A 86 -41.93 3.29 -6.98
N TRP A 87 -42.99 2.53 -6.65
CA TRP A 87 -44.32 3.08 -6.63
C TRP A 87 -44.57 4.11 -5.54
N PRO A 88 -44.11 3.91 -4.28
CA PRO A 88 -44.14 4.96 -3.27
C PRO A 88 -43.35 6.20 -3.67
N ALA A 89 -42.14 6.02 -4.25
CA ALA A 89 -41.31 7.15 -4.68
C ALA A 89 -41.95 7.96 -5.81
N LYS A 90 -42.57 7.27 -6.78
CA LYS A 90 -43.32 7.91 -7.88
C LYS A 90 -44.55 8.66 -7.37
N GLY A 91 -45.28 8.12 -6.39
CA GLY A 91 -46.36 8.82 -5.73
C GLY A 91 -45.94 10.08 -5.00
N LEU A 92 -44.85 10.02 -4.26
CA LEU A 92 -44.25 11.18 -3.57
C LEU A 92 -43.73 12.24 -4.55
N ALA A 93 -43.16 11.83 -5.68
CA ALA A 93 -42.66 12.75 -6.69
C ALA A 93 -43.78 13.62 -7.29
N LYS A 94 -44.98 13.03 -7.49
CA LYS A 94 -46.16 13.77 -7.93
C LYS A 94 -46.60 14.84 -6.94
N VAL A 95 -46.51 14.55 -5.64
CA VAL A 95 -46.93 15.48 -4.59
C VAL A 95 -45.92 16.59 -4.36
N THR A 96 -44.63 16.34 -4.65
CA THR A 96 -43.54 17.26 -4.39
C THR A 96 -43.03 18.01 -5.64
N ASP A 97 -43.76 17.90 -6.77
CA ASP A 97 -43.34 18.48 -8.08
C ASP A 97 -41.93 18.16 -8.53
N LYS A 98 -41.42 17.00 -8.14
CA LYS A 98 -40.11 16.53 -8.62
C LYS A 98 -40.28 15.79 -9.96
N PHE A 99 -40.52 16.54 -11.02
CA PHE A 99 -40.73 16.02 -12.38
C PHE A 99 -39.67 15.04 -12.86
N SER A 100 -38.43 15.23 -12.45
CA SER A 100 -37.30 14.36 -12.89
C SER A 100 -37.42 12.89 -12.46
N PHE A 101 -38.26 12.59 -11.45
CA PHE A 101 -38.51 11.21 -11.03
C PHE A 101 -39.84 10.67 -11.62
N GLU A 102 -40.76 11.54 -11.92
CA GLU A 102 -42.05 11.15 -12.51
C GLU A 102 -41.90 10.51 -13.91
N GLU A 103 -40.90 11.00 -14.67
CA GLU A 103 -40.57 10.50 -16.01
C GLU A 103 -39.73 9.20 -15.99
N LYS A 104 -39.14 8.82 -14.87
CA LYS A 104 -38.32 7.62 -14.78
C LYS A 104 -39.16 6.36 -14.86
N SER A 105 -38.76 5.44 -15.73
CA SER A 105 -39.31 4.10 -15.77
C SER A 105 -38.83 3.25 -14.60
N LEU A 106 -39.56 2.16 -14.29
CA LEU A 106 -39.10 1.18 -13.30
C LEU A 106 -37.72 0.59 -13.68
N VAL A 107 -37.50 0.40 -14.98
CA VAL A 107 -36.22 -0.13 -15.50
C VAL A 107 -35.09 0.84 -15.21
N ASP A 108 -35.25 2.16 -15.50
CA ASP A 108 -34.22 3.17 -15.25
C ASP A 108 -33.92 3.30 -13.75
N TYR A 109 -34.95 3.21 -12.90
CA TYR A 109 -34.78 3.24 -11.46
C TYR A 109 -34.03 2.01 -10.94
N SER A 110 -34.36 0.81 -11.45
CA SER A 110 -33.67 -0.42 -11.07
C SER A 110 -32.22 -0.44 -11.54
N ASN A 111 -31.93 0.08 -12.74
CA ASN A 111 -30.58 0.23 -13.25
C ASN A 111 -29.75 1.18 -12.37
N THR A 112 -30.32 2.33 -12.00
CA THR A 112 -29.66 3.28 -11.08
C THR A 112 -29.30 2.65 -9.73
N LEU A 113 -30.17 1.79 -9.20
CA LEU A 113 -29.90 1.09 -7.94
C LEU A 113 -28.90 -0.07 -8.10
N SER A 114 -28.93 -0.75 -9.24
CA SER A 114 -27.94 -1.77 -9.59
C SER A 114 -26.53 -1.17 -9.71
N GLU A 115 -26.39 0.01 -10.33
CA GLU A 115 -25.12 0.75 -10.37
C GLU A 115 -24.62 1.12 -8.96
N LYS A 116 -25.51 1.51 -8.06
CA LYS A 116 -25.14 1.74 -6.65
C LYS A 116 -24.68 0.48 -5.93
N ALA A 117 -25.28 -0.68 -6.22
CA ALA A 117 -24.82 -1.95 -5.68
C ALA A 117 -23.37 -2.26 -6.13
N LEU A 118 -23.08 -2.01 -7.41
CA LEU A 118 -21.74 -2.17 -7.96
C LEU A 118 -20.74 -1.19 -7.33
N GLU A 119 -21.12 0.07 -7.16
CA GLU A 119 -20.31 1.08 -6.49
C GLU A 119 -19.97 0.69 -5.04
N HIS A 120 -20.97 0.21 -4.28
CA HIS A 120 -20.75 -0.22 -2.90
C HIS A 120 -19.86 -1.47 -2.82
N SER A 121 -20.03 -2.43 -3.73
CA SER A 121 -19.17 -3.61 -3.78
C SER A 121 -17.71 -3.23 -4.13
N GLY A 122 -17.53 -2.25 -5.01
CA GLY A 122 -16.22 -1.67 -5.31
C GLY A 122 -15.56 -1.03 -4.07
N LYS A 123 -16.32 -0.26 -3.30
CA LYS A 123 -15.81 0.34 -2.05
C LYS A 123 -15.40 -0.72 -1.02
N VAL A 124 -16.13 -1.84 -0.93
CA VAL A 124 -15.75 -2.96 -0.06
C VAL A 124 -14.46 -3.61 -0.56
N ALA A 125 -14.32 -3.82 -1.86
CA ALA A 125 -13.10 -4.36 -2.45
C ALA A 125 -11.88 -3.47 -2.14
N ASP A 126 -12.00 -2.16 -2.34
CA ASP A 126 -10.94 -1.18 -2.05
C ASP A 126 -10.58 -1.13 -0.57
N PHE A 127 -11.56 -1.21 0.30
CA PHE A 127 -11.33 -1.28 1.74
C PHE A 127 -10.54 -2.54 2.11
N VAL A 128 -10.94 -3.71 1.63
CA VAL A 128 -10.25 -4.98 1.89
C VAL A 128 -8.82 -4.94 1.33
N LYS A 129 -8.64 -4.45 0.11
CA LYS A 129 -7.31 -4.25 -0.49
C LYS A 129 -6.43 -3.39 0.40
N THR A 130 -6.96 -2.26 0.87
CA THR A 130 -6.22 -1.33 1.72
C THR A 130 -5.81 -1.99 3.03
N VAL A 131 -6.73 -2.63 3.73
CA VAL A 131 -6.44 -3.32 5.01
C VAL A 131 -5.38 -4.39 4.84
N LEU A 132 -5.51 -5.24 3.82
CA LEU A 132 -4.53 -6.28 3.52
C LEU A 132 -3.15 -5.71 3.17
N SER A 133 -3.12 -4.65 2.37
CA SER A 133 -1.87 -3.98 2.00
C SER A 133 -1.16 -3.43 3.23
N TYR A 134 -1.88 -2.79 4.16
CA TYR A 134 -1.32 -2.31 5.41
C TYR A 134 -0.81 -3.45 6.31
N ALA A 135 -1.57 -4.54 6.42
CA ALA A 135 -1.18 -5.69 7.24
C ALA A 135 0.12 -6.33 6.71
N VAL A 136 0.20 -6.60 5.41
CA VAL A 136 1.41 -7.20 4.80
C VAL A 136 2.59 -6.22 4.87
N SER A 137 2.36 -4.91 4.68
CA SER A 137 3.41 -3.90 4.83
C SER A 137 3.96 -3.82 6.24
N ALA A 138 3.10 -3.97 7.26
CA ALA A 138 3.54 -4.01 8.65
C ALA A 138 4.44 -5.24 8.92
N ILE A 139 4.12 -6.39 8.33
CA ILE A 139 4.95 -7.59 8.42
C ILE A 139 6.33 -7.35 7.78
N ILE A 140 6.38 -6.77 6.58
CA ILE A 140 7.63 -6.46 5.89
C ILE A 140 8.47 -5.48 6.72
N TRP A 141 7.88 -4.43 7.27
CA TRP A 141 8.57 -3.45 8.11
C TRP A 141 9.09 -4.08 9.40
N THR A 142 8.31 -4.97 10.02
CA THR A 142 8.77 -5.70 11.22
C THR A 142 9.92 -6.63 10.88
N ALA A 143 9.87 -7.35 9.78
CA ALA A 143 10.96 -8.19 9.31
C ALA A 143 12.23 -7.35 9.03
N ALA A 144 12.09 -6.20 8.37
CA ALA A 144 13.21 -5.29 8.14
C ALA A 144 13.82 -4.77 9.45
N LEU A 145 13.03 -4.46 10.48
CA LEU A 145 13.54 -4.07 11.80
C LEU A 145 14.39 -5.16 12.45
N ILE A 146 14.06 -6.43 12.24
CA ILE A 146 14.83 -7.56 12.77
C ILE A 146 16.15 -7.75 11.99
N VAL A 147 16.11 -7.57 10.66
CA VAL A 147 17.26 -7.80 9.78
C VAL A 147 18.25 -6.62 9.80
N THR A 148 17.79 -5.40 9.96
CA THR A 148 18.60 -4.19 9.90
C THR A 148 19.84 -4.18 10.82
N PRO A 149 19.79 -4.62 12.09
CA PRO A 149 20.98 -4.67 12.93
C PRO A 149 22.06 -5.61 12.37
N LEU A 150 21.63 -6.69 11.72
CA LEU A 150 22.54 -7.69 11.14
C LEU A 150 23.22 -7.12 9.87
N THR A 151 22.46 -6.51 8.96
CA THR A 151 23.00 -5.89 7.75
C THR A 151 23.95 -4.76 8.09
N TRP A 152 23.57 -3.88 9.03
CA TRP A 152 24.43 -2.80 9.50
C TRP A 152 25.74 -3.30 10.11
N ALA A 153 25.71 -4.39 10.90
CA ALA A 153 26.91 -4.97 11.48
C ALA A 153 27.84 -5.57 10.40
N VAL A 154 27.26 -6.26 9.40
CA VAL A 154 28.02 -6.83 8.27
C VAL A 154 28.67 -5.73 7.45
N ASP A 155 27.95 -4.66 7.11
CA ASP A 155 28.48 -3.53 6.33
C ASP A 155 29.61 -2.82 7.07
N LYS A 156 29.46 -2.64 8.38
CA LYS A 156 30.48 -2.00 9.21
C LYS A 156 31.75 -2.84 9.36
N VAL A 157 31.64 -4.14 9.36
CA VAL A 157 32.77 -5.07 9.38
C VAL A 157 33.43 -5.10 8.00
N SER A 158 32.64 -5.20 6.92
CA SER A 158 33.13 -5.23 5.54
C SER A 158 33.89 -3.95 5.16
N SER A 159 33.40 -2.78 5.56
CA SER A 159 34.09 -1.52 5.29
C SER A 159 35.46 -1.45 5.96
N LYS A 160 35.59 -1.94 7.21
CA LYS A 160 36.89 -2.00 7.91
C LYS A 160 37.88 -2.94 7.22
N PHE A 161 37.43 -4.07 6.71
CA PHE A 161 38.28 -4.99 5.97
C PHE A 161 38.77 -4.39 4.63
N ASN A 162 37.93 -3.61 3.97
CA ASN A 162 38.30 -2.94 2.71
C ASN A 162 39.29 -1.79 2.94
N GLU A 163 39.14 -1.00 4.00
CA GLU A 163 40.10 0.04 4.39
C GLU A 163 41.50 -0.55 4.69
N THR A 164 41.57 -1.65 5.45
CA THR A 164 42.83 -2.32 5.78
C THR A 164 43.51 -2.90 4.54
N LYS A 165 42.76 -3.29 3.51
CA LYS A 165 43.33 -3.81 2.25
C LYS A 165 43.90 -2.72 1.36
N THR A 166 43.37 -1.51 1.43
CA THR A 166 43.83 -0.34 0.67
C THR A 166 45.10 0.25 1.26
N GLU A 167 45.23 0.26 2.59
CA GLU A 167 46.45 0.71 3.27
C GLU A 167 47.64 -0.26 3.10
N GLY A 168 47.36 -1.56 2.93
CA GLY A 168 48.42 -2.56 2.71
C GLY A 168 49.03 -2.58 1.30
N MET A 169 48.41 -1.89 0.34
CA MET A 169 48.86 -1.88 -1.07
C MET A 169 49.67 -0.61 -1.47
N GLY A 170 49.91 0.29 -0.52
CA GLY A 170 50.51 1.63 -0.76
C GLY A 170 52.00 1.75 -0.56
N ASP A 171 52.76 0.73 -0.15
CA ASP A 171 54.20 0.87 0.10
C ASP A 171 55.04 -0.09 -0.76
N GLY A 172 54.85 -0.01 -2.06
CA GLY A 172 55.77 -0.55 -3.07
C GLY A 172 56.80 0.51 -3.45
N LYS A 173 57.82 0.73 -2.61
CA LYS A 173 59.03 1.46 -2.99
C LYS A 173 59.62 0.86 -4.26
N ASN A 174 59.58 1.62 -5.35
CA ASN A 174 60.43 1.39 -6.52
C ASN A 174 61.90 1.55 -6.08
N PRO A 175 62.79 0.57 -6.24
CA PRO A 175 64.22 0.78 -6.15
C PRO A 175 64.64 1.47 -7.45
N GLU A 176 65.10 2.73 -7.37
CA GLU A 176 65.84 3.39 -8.43
C GLU A 176 67.08 2.58 -8.70
N LEU A 177 67.23 2.08 -9.92
CA LEU A 177 68.53 1.58 -10.49
C LEU A 177 69.27 2.77 -11.01
N ASN A 178 70.41 3.06 -10.34
CA ASN A 178 71.59 3.78 -10.89
C ASN A 178 72.42 2.80 -11.60
#